data_12085b1741ca267974d66101c5b317dc
#
_entry.id   12085b1741ca267974d66101c5b317dc
#
_cell.length_a   1.000
_cell.length_b   1.000
_cell.length_c   1.000
_cell.angle_alpha   90.00
_cell.angle_beta   90.00
_cell.angle_gamma   90.00
#
_symmetry.space_group_name_H-M   'P 1'
#
loop_
_entity.id
_entity.type
_entity.pdbx_description
1 polymer ?
#
loop_
_entity_poly.entity_id
_entity_poly.type
_entity_poly.pdbx_seq_one_letter_code
_entity_poly.pdbx_strand_id
1 'polypeptide(L)'
;MTARQLNEDEKYPNYSIKLEELTREITENIGEHKALIFSQFLGMLALIKQKLIENNIEFEYFDGSTSAVDREKAIQNFQTNENCRVFLISLKAGGVGLNLTAADYVYIVDPWWNPAVEQQAIDRTHRIGQTKNIFAYRMICKDTIEDKILQLQERKRILAKELISDDQTFVKSLTKEDVEYLFS
;
A
#
# COMPACT_ATOMS: atom_id res chain seq x y z
N MET A 1 -8.62 10.82 20.49
CA MET A 1 -7.35 11.58 20.31
C MET A 1 -6.80 11.24 18.95
N THR A 2 -6.63 12.22 18.08
CA THR A 2 -6.03 12.01 16.75
C THR A 2 -4.51 12.05 16.90
N ALA A 3 -3.77 11.34 16.05
CA ALA A 3 -2.29 11.33 16.04
C ALA A 3 -1.67 12.74 16.04
N ARG A 4 -2.43 13.77 15.61
CA ARG A 4 -2.03 15.16 15.60
C ARG A 4 -2.01 15.79 17.01
N GLN A 5 -2.83 15.31 17.95
CA GLN A 5 -2.88 15.83 19.33
C GLN A 5 -1.80 15.22 20.23
N LEU A 6 -1.24 14.06 19.86
CA LEU A 6 -0.11 13.45 20.58
C LEU A 6 1.24 14.13 20.27
N ASN A 7 1.34 14.88 19.15
CA ASN A 7 2.60 15.54 18.75
C ASN A 7 2.83 16.92 19.35
N GLU A 8 1.88 17.53 20.06
CA GLU A 8 2.06 18.87 20.63
C GLU A 8 2.70 18.84 22.03
N ASP A 9 2.64 17.74 22.77
CA ASP A 9 3.09 17.67 24.17
C ASP A 9 4.34 16.82 24.45
N GLU A 10 4.81 16.00 23.49
CA GLU A 10 6.06 15.23 23.64
C GLU A 10 6.86 15.24 22.35
N LYS A 11 8.14 15.62 22.44
CA LYS A 11 9.16 15.47 21.39
C LYS A 11 9.45 13.99 21.12
N TYR A 12 8.46 13.22 20.65
CA TYR A 12 8.79 11.98 19.98
C TYR A 12 9.37 12.34 18.61
N PRO A 13 10.59 11.88 18.29
CA PRO A 13 11.07 12.00 16.92
C PRO A 13 10.01 11.36 16.00
N ASN A 14 9.70 12.00 14.87
CA ASN A 14 8.82 11.48 13.83
C ASN A 14 9.46 10.23 13.20
N TYR A 15 9.57 9.17 14.00
CA TYR A 15 10.22 7.93 13.64
C TYR A 15 9.15 6.91 13.28
N SER A 16 9.15 6.50 12.03
CA SER A 16 8.31 5.39 11.55
C SER A 16 9.19 4.34 10.90
N ILE A 17 9.37 3.22 11.58
CA ILE A 17 10.11 2.05 11.08
C ILE A 17 9.67 1.66 9.66
N LYS A 18 8.36 1.66 9.38
CA LYS A 18 7.83 1.38 8.04
C LYS A 18 8.30 2.38 6.99
N LEU A 19 8.24 3.66 7.35
CA LEU A 19 8.61 4.74 6.43
C LEU A 19 10.10 4.71 6.13
N GLU A 20 10.93 4.44 7.12
CA GLU A 20 12.37 4.31 6.95
C GLU A 20 12.73 3.08 6.13
N GLU A 21 12.15 1.93 6.45
CA GLU A 21 12.38 0.70 5.69
C GLU A 21 11.94 0.85 4.23
N LEU A 22 10.75 1.44 3.98
CA LEU A 22 10.29 1.70 2.64
C LEU A 22 11.22 2.67 1.89
N THR A 23 11.69 3.71 2.58
CA THR A 23 12.64 4.67 1.98
C THR A 23 13.95 3.96 1.63
N ARG A 24 14.48 3.12 2.51
CA ARG A 24 15.67 2.32 2.27
C ARG A 24 15.49 1.38 1.08
N GLU A 25 14.39 0.67 1.01
CA GLU A 25 14.06 -0.21 -0.13
C GLU A 25 14.10 0.56 -1.45
N ILE A 26 13.47 1.74 -1.50
CA ILE A 26 13.40 2.55 -2.72
C ILE A 26 14.77 3.13 -3.09
N THR A 27 15.59 3.54 -2.11
CA THR A 27 16.88 4.18 -2.38
C THR A 27 17.99 3.20 -2.69
N GLU A 28 18.00 2.03 -2.04
CA GLU A 28 19.12 1.10 -2.04
C GLU A 28 18.84 -0.18 -2.84
N ASN A 29 17.59 -0.68 -2.85
CA ASN A 29 17.31 -2.03 -3.33
C ASN A 29 16.64 -2.10 -4.70
N ILE A 30 15.74 -1.14 -5.05
CA ILE A 30 15.05 -1.21 -6.33
C ILE A 30 15.94 -0.81 -7.53
N GLY A 31 17.08 -0.14 -7.31
CA GLY A 31 17.98 0.30 -8.40
C GLY A 31 17.23 1.13 -9.45
N GLU A 32 17.32 0.73 -10.72
CA GLU A 32 16.63 1.38 -11.84
C GLU A 32 15.20 0.85 -12.08
N HIS A 33 14.74 -0.07 -11.26
CA HIS A 33 13.40 -0.62 -11.36
C HIS A 33 12.32 0.37 -10.93
N LYS A 34 11.07 0.10 -11.30
CA LYS A 34 9.92 0.94 -10.95
C LYS A 34 9.05 0.27 -9.91
N ALA A 35 8.58 1.07 -8.95
CA ALA A 35 7.81 0.62 -7.82
C ALA A 35 6.42 1.26 -7.75
N LEU A 36 5.40 0.45 -7.46
CA LEU A 36 4.10 0.92 -7.01
C LEU A 36 4.04 0.85 -5.49
N ILE A 37 3.57 1.89 -4.87
CA ILE A 37 3.39 1.96 -3.42
C ILE A 37 1.92 2.24 -3.13
N PHE A 38 1.29 1.28 -2.48
CA PHE A 38 -0.11 1.36 -2.10
C PHE A 38 -0.26 1.59 -0.60
N SER A 39 -1.10 2.56 -0.23
CA SER A 39 -1.57 2.74 1.13
C SER A 39 -3.06 3.06 1.15
N GLN A 40 -3.76 2.61 2.19
CA GLN A 40 -5.15 2.97 2.43
C GLN A 40 -5.27 4.35 3.10
N PHE A 41 -4.21 4.82 3.77
CA PHE A 41 -4.20 6.07 4.52
C PHE A 41 -3.56 7.19 3.72
N LEU A 42 -4.33 8.24 3.39
CA LEU A 42 -3.80 9.42 2.69
C LEU A 42 -2.71 10.12 3.51
N GLY A 43 -2.80 10.07 4.85
CA GLY A 43 -1.76 10.59 5.74
C GLY A 43 -0.42 9.84 5.58
N MET A 44 -0.45 8.52 5.41
CA MET A 44 0.76 7.72 5.14
C MET A 44 1.34 8.08 3.76
N LEU A 45 0.49 8.18 2.73
CA LEU A 45 0.94 8.62 1.40
C LEU A 45 1.58 10.02 1.44
N ALA A 46 1.05 10.95 2.26
CA ALA A 46 1.64 12.27 2.43
C ALA A 46 3.03 12.21 3.07
N LEU A 47 3.24 11.35 4.09
CA LEU A 47 4.54 11.14 4.72
C LEU A 47 5.54 10.49 3.75
N ILE A 48 5.11 9.49 2.98
CA ILE A 48 5.94 8.87 1.95
C ILE A 48 6.34 9.90 0.89
N LYS A 49 5.38 10.70 0.40
CA LYS A 49 5.62 11.79 -0.54
C LYS A 49 6.69 12.75 -0.03
N GLN A 50 6.62 13.15 1.24
CA GLN A 50 7.62 14.01 1.85
C GLN A 50 9.00 13.35 1.82
N LYS A 51 9.10 12.07 2.18
CA LYS A 51 10.37 11.32 2.15
C LYS A 51 10.96 11.20 0.75
N LEU A 52 10.14 10.98 -0.27
CA LEU A 52 10.61 10.94 -1.66
C LEU A 52 11.17 12.29 -2.11
N ILE A 53 10.51 13.40 -1.73
CA ILE A 53 11.01 14.76 -2.02
C ILE A 53 12.34 15.02 -1.30
N GLU A 54 12.45 14.68 -0.01
CA GLU A 54 13.68 14.81 0.78
C GLU A 54 14.87 14.05 0.15
N ASN A 55 14.61 12.93 -0.52
CA ASN A 55 15.61 12.10 -1.19
C ASN A 55 15.77 12.39 -2.69
N ASN A 56 15.13 13.43 -3.23
CA ASN A 56 15.16 13.82 -4.65
C ASN A 56 14.70 12.68 -5.59
N ILE A 57 13.71 11.88 -5.18
CA ILE A 57 13.15 10.80 -5.96
C ILE A 57 11.93 11.31 -6.72
N GLU A 58 11.93 11.20 -8.04
CA GLU A 58 10.76 11.54 -8.86
C GLU A 58 9.68 10.48 -8.71
N PHE A 59 8.44 10.94 -8.53
CA PHE A 59 7.30 10.07 -8.35
C PHE A 59 6.03 10.67 -8.93
N GLU A 60 5.07 9.80 -9.25
CA GLU A 60 3.69 10.16 -9.51
C GLU A 60 2.79 9.84 -8.31
N TYR A 61 1.67 10.55 -8.25
CA TYR A 61 0.69 10.41 -7.16
C TYR A 61 -0.73 10.34 -7.71
N PHE A 62 -1.52 9.44 -7.13
CA PHE A 62 -2.91 9.28 -7.50
C PHE A 62 -3.75 8.83 -6.32
N ASP A 63 -4.87 9.53 -6.09
CA ASP A 63 -5.89 9.17 -5.11
C ASP A 63 -7.31 9.28 -5.68
N GLY A 64 -8.33 9.12 -4.81
CA GLY A 64 -9.73 9.20 -5.21
C GLY A 64 -10.19 10.57 -5.69
N SER A 65 -9.42 11.65 -5.43
CA SER A 65 -9.73 13.02 -5.86
C SER A 65 -9.09 13.37 -7.21
N THR A 66 -8.15 12.56 -7.69
CA THR A 66 -7.43 12.81 -8.95
C THR A 66 -8.36 12.70 -10.14
N SER A 67 -8.40 13.74 -10.98
CA SER A 67 -9.22 13.75 -12.19
C SER A 67 -8.81 12.65 -13.18
N ALA A 68 -9.74 12.21 -14.04
CA ALA A 68 -9.44 11.19 -15.06
C ALA A 68 -8.30 11.61 -15.98
N VAL A 69 -8.23 12.90 -16.34
CA VAL A 69 -7.19 13.47 -17.21
C VAL A 69 -5.82 13.45 -16.51
N ASP A 70 -5.76 13.88 -15.25
CA ASP A 70 -4.49 13.92 -14.51
C ASP A 70 -4.00 12.51 -14.18
N ARG A 71 -4.93 11.59 -13.93
CA ARG A 71 -4.62 10.15 -13.78
C ARG A 71 -3.95 9.58 -15.02
N GLU A 72 -4.50 9.85 -16.20
CA GLU A 72 -3.95 9.35 -17.46
C GLU A 72 -2.56 9.92 -17.72
N LYS A 73 -2.35 11.21 -17.45
CA LYS A 73 -1.03 11.85 -17.53
C LYS A 73 -0.02 11.23 -16.58
N ALA A 74 -0.39 11.01 -15.31
CA ALA A 74 0.46 10.39 -14.31
C ALA A 74 0.85 8.95 -14.72
N ILE A 75 -0.11 8.16 -15.21
CA ILE A 75 0.16 6.82 -15.73
C ILE A 75 1.13 6.89 -16.91
N GLN A 76 0.89 7.76 -17.87
CA GLN A 76 1.75 7.91 -19.03
C GLN A 76 3.17 8.32 -18.63
N ASN A 77 3.31 9.33 -17.75
CA ASN A 77 4.61 9.76 -17.26
C ASN A 77 5.34 8.62 -16.55
N PHE A 78 4.67 7.91 -15.64
CA PHE A 78 5.26 6.76 -14.96
C PHE A 78 5.70 5.65 -15.92
N GLN A 79 4.93 5.39 -16.99
CA GLN A 79 5.26 4.35 -17.97
C GLN A 79 6.46 4.71 -18.84
N THR A 80 6.61 5.99 -19.22
CA THR A 80 7.56 6.43 -20.26
C THR A 80 8.77 7.19 -19.74
N ASN A 81 8.68 7.86 -18.58
CA ASN A 81 9.78 8.61 -17.99
C ASN A 81 10.64 7.69 -17.11
N GLU A 82 11.87 7.43 -17.55
CA GLU A 82 12.80 6.56 -16.82
C GLU A 82 13.21 7.09 -15.45
N ASN A 83 13.19 8.42 -15.24
CA ASN A 83 13.52 9.03 -13.96
C ASN A 83 12.38 8.89 -12.94
N CYS A 84 11.13 8.81 -13.41
CA CYS A 84 9.97 8.60 -12.55
C CYS A 84 9.88 7.12 -12.15
N ARG A 85 10.47 6.77 -11.00
CA ARG A 85 10.59 5.38 -10.55
C ARG A 85 9.54 4.94 -9.54
N VAL A 86 8.79 5.86 -8.97
CA VAL A 86 7.82 5.56 -7.91
C VAL A 86 6.44 6.07 -8.30
N PHE A 87 5.41 5.27 -8.05
CA PHE A 87 4.02 5.69 -8.15
C PHE A 87 3.27 5.44 -6.84
N LEU A 88 2.84 6.49 -6.18
CA LEU A 88 2.07 6.45 -4.94
C LEU A 88 0.58 6.37 -5.27
N ILE A 89 -0.10 5.37 -4.78
CA ILE A 89 -1.50 5.09 -5.12
C ILE A 89 -2.32 4.81 -3.87
N SER A 90 -3.45 5.49 -3.71
CA SER A 90 -4.42 5.11 -2.68
C SER A 90 -5.08 3.77 -3.05
N LEU A 91 -5.09 2.80 -2.11
CA LEU A 91 -5.71 1.48 -2.33
C LEU A 91 -7.16 1.58 -2.80
N LYS A 92 -7.92 2.52 -2.25
CA LYS A 92 -9.32 2.75 -2.66
C LYS A 92 -9.46 3.23 -4.10
N ALA A 93 -8.50 4.01 -4.57
CA ALA A 93 -8.48 4.55 -5.93
C ALA A 93 -7.87 3.56 -6.94
N GLY A 94 -7.00 2.67 -6.49
CA GLY A 94 -6.34 1.64 -7.30
C GLY A 94 -7.31 0.63 -7.94
N GLY A 95 -8.59 0.58 -7.51
CA GLY A 95 -9.63 -0.29 -8.06
C GLY A 95 -10.03 -0.01 -9.52
N VAL A 96 -9.64 1.13 -10.09
CA VAL A 96 -10.04 1.56 -11.43
C VAL A 96 -8.99 1.16 -12.47
N GLY A 97 -9.19 0.04 -13.14
CA GLY A 97 -8.63 -0.39 -14.44
C GLY A 97 -7.22 0.07 -14.88
N LEU A 98 -6.32 0.37 -13.94
CA LEU A 98 -4.98 0.88 -14.23
C LEU A 98 -4.12 -0.19 -14.91
N ASN A 99 -3.38 0.19 -15.95
CA ASN A 99 -2.36 -0.65 -16.57
C ASN A 99 -0.98 -0.06 -16.22
N LEU A 100 -0.24 -0.72 -15.32
CA LEU A 100 1.01 -0.21 -14.75
C LEU A 100 2.15 -1.21 -14.97
N THR A 101 2.27 -1.72 -16.20
CA THR A 101 3.24 -2.76 -16.59
C THR A 101 4.71 -2.33 -16.56
N ALA A 102 5.01 -1.04 -16.41
CA ALA A 102 6.38 -0.58 -16.23
C ALA A 102 6.96 -0.98 -14.86
N ALA A 103 6.10 -1.18 -13.85
CA ALA A 103 6.53 -1.56 -12.51
C ALA A 103 6.77 -3.07 -12.40
N ASP A 104 7.79 -3.42 -11.64
CA ASP A 104 8.13 -4.77 -11.23
C ASP A 104 8.23 -4.94 -9.70
N TYR A 105 8.18 -3.83 -8.95
CA TYR A 105 8.06 -3.84 -7.50
C TYR A 105 6.71 -3.28 -7.05
N VAL A 106 6.10 -3.93 -6.06
CA VAL A 106 4.83 -3.52 -5.46
C VAL A 106 4.96 -3.55 -3.94
N TYR A 107 4.73 -2.42 -3.30
CA TYR A 107 4.72 -2.32 -1.84
C TYR A 107 3.31 -2.02 -1.34
N ILE A 108 2.75 -2.90 -0.53
CA ILE A 108 1.53 -2.66 0.25
C ILE A 108 1.96 -2.21 1.64
N VAL A 109 1.84 -0.92 1.93
CA VAL A 109 2.36 -0.32 3.17
C VAL A 109 1.50 -0.65 4.37
N ASP A 110 0.18 -0.66 4.16
CA ASP A 110 -0.78 -0.97 5.22
C ASP A 110 -1.63 -2.16 4.80
N PRO A 111 -1.70 -3.22 5.61
CA PRO A 111 -2.54 -4.37 5.32
C PRO A 111 -4.02 -3.94 5.32
N TRP A 112 -4.78 -4.43 4.36
CA TRP A 112 -6.22 -4.20 4.28
C TRP A 112 -6.96 -5.38 4.91
N TRP A 113 -8.11 -5.10 5.51
CA TRP A 113 -8.97 -6.14 6.10
C TRP A 113 -9.35 -7.24 5.10
N ASN A 114 -9.57 -6.85 3.84
CA ASN A 114 -9.86 -7.77 2.75
C ASN A 114 -8.63 -7.98 1.86
N PRO A 115 -8.00 -9.16 1.88
CA PRO A 115 -6.83 -9.46 1.06
C PRO A 115 -7.12 -9.41 -0.46
N ALA A 116 -8.39 -9.49 -0.88
CA ALA A 116 -8.75 -9.39 -2.29
C ALA A 116 -8.46 -7.99 -2.87
N VAL A 117 -8.57 -6.93 -2.07
CA VAL A 117 -8.23 -5.55 -2.49
C VAL A 117 -6.73 -5.42 -2.74
N GLU A 118 -5.91 -6.02 -1.89
CA GLU A 118 -4.45 -6.05 -2.06
C GLU A 118 -4.07 -6.88 -3.30
N GLN A 119 -4.68 -8.05 -3.46
CA GLN A 119 -4.45 -8.88 -4.64
C GLN A 119 -4.84 -8.14 -5.92
N GLN A 120 -5.97 -7.41 -5.91
CA GLN A 120 -6.37 -6.59 -7.02
C GLN A 120 -5.33 -5.49 -7.34
N ALA A 121 -4.70 -4.89 -6.32
CA ALA A 121 -3.64 -3.90 -6.54
C ALA A 121 -2.40 -4.54 -7.20
N ILE A 122 -2.01 -5.74 -6.76
CA ILE A 122 -0.91 -6.51 -7.36
C ILE A 122 -1.22 -6.90 -8.80
N ASP A 123 -2.45 -7.35 -9.08
CA ASP A 123 -2.88 -7.77 -10.42
C ASP A 123 -2.89 -6.62 -11.43
N ARG A 124 -2.79 -5.35 -10.99
CA ARG A 124 -2.61 -4.19 -11.88
C ARG A 124 -1.26 -4.16 -12.56
N THR A 125 -0.26 -4.76 -11.94
CA THR A 125 1.09 -4.91 -12.54
C THR A 125 1.19 -6.16 -13.40
N HIS A 126 0.48 -7.21 -13.05
CA HIS A 126 0.53 -8.51 -13.73
C HIS A 126 -0.55 -8.62 -14.83
N ARG A 127 -0.46 -7.79 -15.87
CA ARG A 127 -1.38 -7.80 -17.02
C ARG A 127 -0.75 -8.32 -18.29
N ILE A 128 -1.59 -8.57 -19.31
CA ILE A 128 -1.15 -8.94 -20.66
C ILE A 128 -0.14 -7.91 -21.16
N GLY A 129 1.07 -8.36 -21.50
CA GLY A 129 2.21 -7.52 -21.89
C GLY A 129 3.29 -7.36 -20.82
N GLN A 130 3.07 -7.83 -19.58
CA GLN A 130 4.13 -7.89 -18.57
C GLN A 130 5.07 -9.05 -18.85
N THR A 131 6.36 -8.74 -19.05
CA THR A 131 7.42 -9.73 -19.29
C THR A 131 8.38 -9.86 -18.12
N LYS A 132 8.24 -8.97 -17.11
CA LYS A 132 9.11 -8.94 -15.93
C LYS A 132 8.52 -9.75 -14.79
N ASN A 133 9.37 -10.27 -13.91
CA ASN A 133 8.96 -10.83 -12.62
C ASN A 133 8.43 -9.71 -11.73
N ILE A 134 7.30 -9.92 -11.07
CA ILE A 134 6.73 -8.98 -10.12
C ILE A 134 7.14 -9.39 -8.71
N PHE A 135 7.73 -8.46 -7.97
CA PHE A 135 8.07 -8.60 -6.56
C PHE A 135 7.06 -7.82 -5.72
N ALA A 136 6.18 -8.53 -5.04
CA ALA A 136 5.14 -7.92 -4.21
C ALA A 136 5.48 -8.08 -2.72
N TYR A 137 5.61 -6.96 -2.02
CA TYR A 137 5.93 -6.88 -0.60
C TYR A 137 4.76 -6.31 0.19
N ARG A 138 4.45 -6.95 1.30
CA ARG A 138 3.52 -6.43 2.29
C ARG A 138 4.32 -6.03 3.53
N MET A 139 4.24 -4.74 3.89
CA MET A 139 4.96 -4.21 5.04
C MET A 139 4.13 -4.33 6.31
N ILE A 140 4.58 -5.15 7.24
CA ILE A 140 3.86 -5.47 8.46
C ILE A 140 4.75 -5.16 9.66
N CYS A 141 4.22 -4.40 10.62
CA CYS A 141 4.86 -4.25 11.92
C CYS A 141 4.56 -5.48 12.76
N LYS A 142 5.62 -6.22 13.11
CA LYS A 142 5.53 -7.40 13.96
C LYS A 142 5.05 -7.02 15.37
N ASP A 143 4.30 -7.92 16.01
CA ASP A 143 3.76 -7.76 17.36
C ASP A 143 2.81 -6.55 17.49
N THR A 144 2.13 -6.19 16.39
CA THR A 144 1.11 -5.14 16.34
C THR A 144 -0.24 -5.68 15.88
N ILE A 145 -1.25 -4.80 15.87
CA ILE A 145 -2.58 -5.12 15.33
C ILE A 145 -2.51 -5.58 13.86
N GLU A 146 -1.54 -5.12 13.07
CA GLU A 146 -1.37 -5.53 11.68
C GLU A 146 -1.01 -7.00 11.55
N ASP A 147 -0.09 -7.47 12.41
CA ASP A 147 0.29 -8.87 12.47
C ASP A 147 -0.90 -9.75 12.89
N LYS A 148 -1.66 -9.30 13.89
CA LYS A 148 -2.88 -10.00 14.33
C LYS A 148 -3.96 -10.04 13.24
N ILE A 149 -4.12 -8.96 12.46
CA ILE A 149 -5.03 -8.94 11.30
C ILE A 149 -4.64 -10.02 10.30
N LEU A 150 -3.37 -10.14 9.95
CA LEU A 150 -2.90 -11.18 9.02
C LEU A 150 -3.17 -12.59 9.54
N GLN A 151 -2.88 -12.85 10.81
CA GLN A 151 -3.14 -14.13 11.43
C GLN A 151 -4.64 -14.46 11.41
N LEU A 152 -5.49 -13.47 11.64
CA LEU A 152 -6.93 -13.63 11.59
C LEU A 152 -7.44 -13.89 10.17
N GLN A 153 -6.91 -13.16 9.19
CA GLN A 153 -7.21 -13.39 7.77
C GLN A 153 -6.85 -14.83 7.36
N GLU A 154 -5.68 -15.31 7.75
CA GLU A 154 -5.22 -16.65 7.41
C GLU A 154 -6.11 -17.73 8.05
N ARG A 155 -6.46 -17.58 9.34
CA ARG A 155 -7.41 -18.48 10.01
C ARG A 155 -8.75 -18.53 9.27
N LYS A 156 -9.29 -17.37 8.90
CA LYS A 156 -10.57 -17.28 8.18
C LYS A 156 -10.48 -17.83 6.75
N ARG A 157 -9.35 -17.64 6.07
CA ARG A 157 -9.10 -18.20 4.75
C ARG A 157 -9.13 -19.73 4.76
N ILE A 158 -8.55 -20.34 5.80
CA ILE A 158 -8.55 -21.79 5.97
C ILE A 158 -9.97 -22.32 6.22
N LEU A 159 -10.77 -21.56 7.01
CA LEU A 159 -12.15 -21.94 7.35
C LEU A 159 -13.16 -21.67 6.23
N ALA A 160 -12.90 -20.64 5.42
CA ALA A 160 -13.78 -20.18 4.36
C ALA A 160 -13.13 -20.27 2.98
N LYS A 161 -12.90 -21.47 2.48
CA LYS A 161 -12.38 -21.69 1.11
C LYS A 161 -13.26 -21.10 -0.01
N GLU A 162 -14.40 -20.53 0.28
CA GLU A 162 -15.41 -20.18 -0.75
C GLU A 162 -16.13 -18.83 -0.64
N LEU A 163 -15.95 -17.96 0.38
CA LEU A 163 -16.97 -16.93 0.62
C LEU A 163 -16.53 -15.50 0.99
N ILE A 164 -15.28 -15.06 0.81
CA ILE A 164 -14.97 -13.64 1.15
C ILE A 164 -14.57 -12.86 -0.09
N SER A 165 -15.55 -12.23 -0.73
CA SER A 165 -15.37 -11.36 -1.90
C SER A 165 -15.53 -9.87 -1.62
N ASP A 166 -15.91 -9.43 -0.40
CA ASP A 166 -16.22 -8.04 -0.07
C ASP A 166 -15.70 -7.64 1.33
N ASP A 167 -15.16 -6.41 1.45
CA ASP A 167 -14.64 -5.80 2.69
C ASP A 167 -15.68 -5.83 3.81
N GLN A 168 -16.93 -5.48 3.48
CA GLN A 168 -18.02 -5.47 4.45
C GLN A 168 -18.32 -6.87 4.99
N THR A 169 -18.10 -7.89 4.19
CA THR A 169 -18.33 -9.28 4.57
C THR A 169 -17.28 -9.74 5.58
N PHE A 170 -16.00 -9.36 5.41
CA PHE A 170 -14.96 -9.69 6.37
C PHE A 170 -15.22 -9.06 7.75
N VAL A 171 -15.46 -7.74 7.78
CA VAL A 171 -15.73 -7.02 9.05
C VAL A 171 -16.99 -7.55 9.75
N LYS A 172 -18.04 -7.83 8.99
CA LYS A 172 -19.27 -8.44 9.53
C LYS A 172 -19.10 -9.88 10.03
N SER A 173 -18.08 -10.59 9.53
CA SER A 173 -17.77 -11.96 9.95
C SER A 173 -16.94 -12.03 11.23
N LEU A 174 -16.46 -10.90 11.77
CA LEU A 174 -15.73 -10.86 13.03
C LEU A 174 -16.63 -11.24 14.19
N THR A 175 -16.17 -12.21 14.98
CA THR A 175 -16.81 -12.60 16.23
C THR A 175 -16.33 -11.69 17.37
N LYS A 176 -16.97 -11.79 18.54
CA LYS A 176 -16.52 -11.07 19.73
C LYS A 176 -15.10 -11.50 20.13
N GLU A 177 -14.82 -12.81 20.04
CA GLU A 177 -13.50 -13.37 20.33
C GLU A 177 -12.42 -12.86 19.34
N ASP A 178 -12.77 -12.67 18.07
CA ASP A 178 -11.87 -12.07 17.07
C ASP A 178 -11.49 -10.64 17.47
N VAL A 179 -12.48 -9.84 17.91
CA VAL A 179 -12.26 -8.46 18.37
C VAL A 179 -11.39 -8.43 19.64
N GLU A 180 -11.68 -9.28 20.62
CA GLU A 180 -10.87 -9.39 21.84
C GLU A 180 -9.42 -9.79 21.51
N TYR A 181 -9.22 -10.71 20.57
CA TYR A 181 -7.89 -11.10 20.10
C TYR A 181 -7.11 -9.95 19.45
N LEU A 182 -7.78 -9.10 18.66
CA LEU A 182 -7.12 -7.97 18.00
C LEU A 182 -6.57 -6.95 19.00
N PHE A 183 -7.24 -6.78 20.15
CA PHE A 183 -6.91 -5.77 21.16
C PHE A 183 -6.25 -6.35 22.43
N SER A 184 -5.96 -7.64 22.48
CA SER A 184 -5.16 -8.26 23.56
C SER A 184 -3.62 -8.07 23.36
#